data_4d9b9c331b4bb3112c608a7d93775307
#
_entry.id   4d9b9c331b4bb3112c608a7d93775307
#
_cell.length_a   1.000
_cell.length_b   1.000
_cell.length_c   1.000
_cell.angle_alpha   90.00
_cell.angle_beta   90.00
_cell.angle_gamma   90.00
#
_symmetry.space_group_name_H-M   'P 1'
#
loop_
_entity.id
_entity.type
_entity.pdbx_description
1 polymer ?
#
loop_
_entity_poly.entity_id
_entity_poly.type
_entity_poly.pdbx_seq_one_letter_code
_entity_poly.pdbx_strand_id
1 'polypeptide(L)'
;MKLLVKRLTSCMAILTLFIAITGSQALGEVNVNINIGIPVAPAVVVEAPPDMIFLSQPGVYVAIGIPYSIFFISGRYYYYHNDHWFWAPGYGGPWVHVKYHKSLPPGLRKYKIQQLHTFRDREFNNYREHGSRYKGRHFIAEEKHGHKSKGHSEKGHKKNGKGKRD
;
A
#
# COMPACT_ATOMS: atom_id res chain seq x y z
N MET A 1 47.45 -34.00 -50.19
CA MET A 1 46.28 -33.13 -50.35
C MET A 1 45.02 -33.72 -49.73
N LYS A 2 44.63 -34.97 -49.96
CA LYS A 2 43.41 -35.61 -49.44
C LYS A 2 43.31 -35.72 -47.89
N LEU A 3 44.42 -35.88 -47.17
CA LEU A 3 44.46 -35.98 -45.73
C LEU A 3 44.26 -34.62 -45.02
N LEU A 4 44.72 -33.54 -45.63
CA LEU A 4 44.55 -32.19 -45.08
C LEU A 4 43.08 -31.72 -45.12
N VAL A 5 42.40 -32.03 -46.21
CA VAL A 5 40.96 -31.70 -46.39
C VAL A 5 40.10 -32.48 -45.40
N LYS A 6 40.36 -33.76 -45.12
CA LYS A 6 39.63 -34.56 -44.11
C LYS A 6 39.80 -34.03 -42.67
N ARG A 7 40.98 -33.51 -42.36
CA ARG A 7 41.19 -32.90 -41.02
C ARG A 7 40.50 -31.56 -40.87
N LEU A 8 40.42 -30.77 -41.95
CA LEU A 8 39.75 -29.47 -41.95
C LEU A 8 38.24 -29.62 -41.82
N THR A 9 37.64 -30.60 -42.52
CA THR A 9 36.18 -30.88 -42.42
C THR A 9 35.79 -31.43 -41.02
N SER A 10 36.69 -32.22 -40.39
CA SER A 10 36.45 -32.73 -39.02
C SER A 10 36.47 -31.63 -37.97
N CYS A 11 37.37 -30.64 -38.08
CA CYS A 11 37.40 -29.50 -37.18
C CYS A 11 36.20 -28.59 -37.34
N MET A 12 35.70 -28.39 -38.57
CA MET A 12 34.49 -27.60 -38.78
C MET A 12 33.23 -28.29 -38.21
N ALA A 13 33.13 -29.61 -38.30
CA ALA A 13 32.00 -30.35 -37.71
C ALA A 13 31.97 -30.30 -36.17
N ILE A 14 33.13 -30.25 -35.53
CA ILE A 14 33.22 -30.13 -34.08
C ILE A 14 32.89 -28.68 -33.62
N LEU A 15 33.27 -27.67 -34.38
CA LEU A 15 33.00 -26.28 -34.07
C LEU A 15 31.50 -25.93 -34.20
N THR A 16 30.79 -26.55 -35.16
CA THR A 16 29.34 -26.34 -35.30
C THR A 16 28.51 -27.03 -34.21
N LEU A 17 29.03 -28.10 -33.61
CA LEU A 17 28.33 -28.81 -32.53
C LEU A 17 28.41 -28.05 -31.20
N PHE A 18 29.43 -27.19 -31.00
CA PHE A 18 29.59 -26.43 -29.76
C PHE A 18 28.71 -25.16 -29.68
N ILE A 19 28.16 -24.68 -30.79
CA ILE A 19 27.31 -23.46 -30.82
C ILE A 19 25.84 -23.79 -30.47
N ALA A 20 25.45 -25.06 -30.45
CA ALA A 20 24.06 -25.46 -30.22
C ALA A 20 23.67 -25.62 -28.72
N ILE A 21 24.60 -25.38 -27.77
CA ILE A 21 24.35 -25.62 -26.32
C ILE A 21 24.19 -24.32 -25.54
N THR A 22 24.23 -23.16 -26.18
CA THR A 22 23.77 -21.93 -25.51
C THR A 22 22.26 -21.79 -25.67
N GLY A 23 21.52 -22.81 -25.28
CA GLY A 23 20.12 -22.73 -25.02
C GLY A 23 19.92 -21.77 -23.87
N SER A 24 19.38 -20.58 -24.18
CA SER A 24 18.89 -19.66 -23.19
C SER A 24 17.97 -20.42 -22.24
N GLN A 25 18.45 -20.67 -21.03
CA GLN A 25 17.60 -21.04 -19.91
C GLN A 25 16.77 -19.78 -19.64
N ALA A 26 15.68 -19.61 -20.37
CA ALA A 26 14.57 -18.81 -19.89
C ALA A 26 14.13 -19.49 -18.60
N LEU A 27 14.67 -19.01 -17.47
CA LEU A 27 14.09 -19.24 -16.16
C LEU A 27 12.73 -18.56 -16.22
N GLY A 28 11.74 -19.27 -16.79
CA GLY A 28 10.37 -18.94 -16.58
C GLY A 28 10.17 -19.01 -15.07
N GLU A 29 10.01 -17.86 -14.42
CA GLU A 29 9.46 -17.83 -13.08
C GLU A 29 8.12 -18.53 -13.15
N VAL A 30 8.11 -19.81 -12.79
CA VAL A 30 6.87 -20.53 -12.51
C VAL A 30 6.37 -19.95 -11.22
N ASN A 31 5.58 -18.88 -11.33
CA ASN A 31 4.84 -18.32 -10.23
C ASN A 31 3.76 -19.35 -9.86
N VAL A 32 4.13 -20.37 -9.12
CA VAL A 32 3.19 -21.34 -8.55
C VAL A 32 2.41 -20.62 -7.49
N ASN A 33 1.36 -19.94 -7.90
CA ASN A 33 0.38 -19.35 -7.00
C ASN A 33 -0.42 -20.52 -6.38
N ILE A 34 0.12 -21.12 -5.33
CA ILE A 34 -0.61 -22.10 -4.50
C ILE A 34 -1.63 -21.28 -3.72
N ASN A 35 -2.78 -21.04 -4.32
CA ASN A 35 -3.94 -20.44 -3.67
C ASN A 35 -4.50 -21.44 -2.64
N ILE A 36 -3.94 -21.48 -1.43
CA ILE A 36 -4.38 -22.31 -0.31
C ILE A 36 -5.65 -21.68 0.33
N GLY A 37 -6.57 -21.14 -0.48
CA GLY A 37 -7.83 -20.60 0.02
C GLY A 37 -7.70 -19.36 0.95
N ILE A 38 -6.50 -18.78 1.09
CA ILE A 38 -6.29 -17.54 1.84
C ILE A 38 -6.40 -16.39 0.84
N PRO A 39 -7.37 -15.48 0.98
CA PRO A 39 -7.46 -14.31 0.14
C PRO A 39 -6.18 -13.48 0.23
N VAL A 40 -5.56 -13.23 -0.91
CA VAL A 40 -4.39 -12.34 -1.02
C VAL A 40 -4.89 -10.97 -1.47
N ALA A 41 -4.51 -9.92 -0.76
CA ALA A 41 -4.78 -8.57 -1.21
C ALA A 41 -3.95 -8.28 -2.46
N PRO A 42 -4.54 -7.70 -3.51
CA PRO A 42 -3.77 -7.20 -4.64
C PRO A 42 -2.85 -6.06 -4.19
N ALA A 43 -1.80 -5.83 -4.95
CA ALA A 43 -0.96 -4.67 -4.72
C ALA A 43 -1.80 -3.39 -4.85
N VAL A 44 -1.75 -2.56 -3.81
CA VAL A 44 -2.34 -1.22 -3.83
C VAL A 44 -1.24 -0.26 -4.23
N VAL A 45 -1.33 0.24 -5.46
CA VAL A 45 -0.39 1.24 -5.96
C VAL A 45 -1.07 2.61 -5.84
N VAL A 46 -0.56 3.45 -4.95
CA VAL A 46 -1.01 4.82 -4.75
C VAL A 46 0.18 5.73 -5.00
N GLU A 47 0.11 6.52 -6.08
CA GLU A 47 1.21 7.41 -6.50
C GLU A 47 1.49 8.54 -5.51
N ALA A 48 0.45 8.98 -4.80
CA ALA A 48 0.53 10.03 -3.79
C ALA A 48 -0.37 9.70 -2.60
N PRO A 49 -0.05 10.22 -1.39
CA PRO A 49 -0.90 10.06 -0.23
C PRO A 49 -2.34 10.49 -0.51
N PRO A 50 -3.34 9.62 -0.29
CA PRO A 50 -4.72 9.96 -0.61
C PRO A 50 -5.31 10.94 0.39
N ASP A 51 -6.22 11.80 -0.08
CA ASP A 51 -7.10 12.56 0.79
C ASP A 51 -8.07 11.61 1.50
N MET A 52 -8.23 11.83 2.79
CA MET A 52 -9.11 11.07 3.67
C MET A 52 -10.24 11.96 4.19
N ILE A 53 -11.49 11.67 3.86
CA ILE A 53 -12.66 12.41 4.35
C ILE A 53 -13.42 11.59 5.40
N PHE A 54 -14.02 12.27 6.38
CA PHE A 54 -14.72 11.64 7.49
C PHE A 54 -16.19 11.37 7.16
N LEU A 55 -16.58 10.11 7.28
CA LEU A 55 -17.96 9.68 7.17
C LEU A 55 -18.60 9.66 8.55
N SER A 56 -19.51 10.60 8.82
CA SER A 56 -20.10 10.81 10.14
C SER A 56 -20.91 9.61 10.65
N GLN A 57 -21.72 8.98 9.77
CA GLN A 57 -22.56 7.84 10.18
C GLN A 57 -21.76 6.60 10.59
N PRO A 58 -20.80 6.09 9.76
CA PRO A 58 -19.97 4.97 10.19
C PRO A 58 -18.87 5.38 11.18
N GLY A 59 -18.56 6.67 11.30
CA GLY A 59 -17.50 7.15 12.18
C GLY A 59 -16.10 6.77 11.74
N VAL A 60 -15.86 6.70 10.43
CA VAL A 60 -14.57 6.32 9.83
C VAL A 60 -14.15 7.35 8.78
N TYR A 61 -12.86 7.41 8.49
CA TYR A 61 -12.38 8.12 7.31
C TYR A 61 -12.35 7.17 6.09
N VAL A 62 -12.51 7.73 4.90
CA VAL A 62 -12.39 6.99 3.64
C VAL A 62 -11.51 7.76 2.66
N ALA A 63 -10.70 7.03 1.92
CA ALA A 63 -9.86 7.58 0.87
C ALA A 63 -10.72 8.02 -0.33
N ILE A 64 -10.39 9.18 -0.88
CA ILE A 64 -10.99 9.74 -2.10
C ILE A 64 -9.91 9.99 -3.15
N GLY A 65 -10.32 10.11 -4.41
CA GLY A 65 -9.40 10.34 -5.53
C GLY A 65 -8.60 9.11 -5.96
N ILE A 66 -8.84 7.95 -5.36
CA ILE A 66 -8.18 6.68 -5.72
C ILE A 66 -9.22 5.59 -5.99
N PRO A 67 -8.91 4.57 -6.83
CA PRO A 67 -9.86 3.52 -7.20
C PRO A 67 -10.03 2.44 -6.13
N TYR A 68 -9.46 2.61 -4.95
CA TYR A 68 -9.46 1.62 -3.89
C TYR A 68 -10.44 1.99 -2.76
N SER A 69 -11.12 0.99 -2.20
CA SER A 69 -12.00 1.16 -1.04
C SER A 69 -11.17 1.07 0.26
N ILE A 70 -10.41 2.12 0.55
CA ILE A 70 -9.55 2.22 1.73
C ILE A 70 -10.22 3.11 2.78
N PHE A 71 -10.33 2.58 3.99
CA PHE A 71 -10.89 3.25 5.16
C PHE A 71 -9.83 3.39 6.25
N PHE A 72 -9.95 4.41 7.09
CA PHE A 72 -9.06 4.62 8.23
C PHE A 72 -9.86 4.83 9.51
N ILE A 73 -9.51 4.07 10.54
CA ILE A 73 -10.09 4.17 11.88
C ILE A 73 -9.10 3.67 12.94
N SER A 74 -9.04 4.36 14.06
CA SER A 74 -8.21 3.96 15.22
C SER A 74 -6.75 3.67 14.87
N GLY A 75 -6.16 4.48 13.97
CA GLY A 75 -4.76 4.37 13.59
C GLY A 75 -4.42 3.22 12.63
N ARG A 76 -5.43 2.59 12.02
CA ARG A 76 -5.27 1.50 11.07
C ARG A 76 -6.03 1.77 9.78
N TYR A 77 -5.47 1.28 8.67
CA TYR A 77 -6.12 1.27 7.37
C TYR A 77 -6.81 -0.06 7.14
N TYR A 78 -7.97 -0.03 6.50
CA TYR A 78 -8.77 -1.19 6.12
C TYR A 78 -9.07 -1.10 4.64
N TYR A 79 -8.81 -2.16 3.91
CA TYR A 79 -9.05 -2.26 2.48
C TYR A 79 -10.08 -3.35 2.19
N TYR A 80 -11.08 -3.02 1.38
CA TYR A 80 -12.07 -3.98 0.92
C TYR A 80 -11.84 -4.32 -0.55
N HIS A 81 -11.67 -5.62 -0.83
CA HIS A 81 -11.44 -6.11 -2.18
C HIS A 81 -11.98 -7.53 -2.32
N ASN A 82 -12.73 -7.84 -3.43
CA ASN A 82 -13.29 -9.16 -3.74
C ASN A 82 -13.98 -9.82 -2.54
N ASP A 83 -14.90 -9.10 -1.89
CA ASP A 83 -15.66 -9.54 -0.72
C ASP A 83 -14.84 -9.85 0.53
N HIS A 84 -13.57 -9.46 0.55
CA HIS A 84 -12.67 -9.64 1.68
C HIS A 84 -12.19 -8.31 2.25
N TRP A 85 -12.00 -8.31 3.56
CA TRP A 85 -11.39 -7.20 4.27
C TRP A 85 -9.93 -7.50 4.59
N PHE A 86 -9.12 -6.47 4.45
CA PHE A 86 -7.71 -6.49 4.81
C PHE A 86 -7.41 -5.30 5.72
N TRP A 87 -6.37 -5.39 6.55
CA TRP A 87 -5.92 -4.27 7.35
C TRP A 87 -4.41 -4.06 7.18
N ALA A 88 -3.95 -2.82 7.40
CA ALA A 88 -2.54 -2.45 7.34
C ALA A 88 -2.23 -1.28 8.28
N PRO A 89 -0.96 -1.10 8.69
CA PRO A 89 -0.53 0.08 9.44
C PRO A 89 -0.43 1.33 8.56
N GLY A 90 -0.26 1.18 7.25
CA GLY A 90 -0.16 2.25 6.25
C GLY A 90 -1.15 2.07 5.10
N TYR A 91 -1.43 3.13 4.36
CA TYR A 91 -2.40 3.11 3.25
C TYR A 91 -1.92 2.30 2.02
N GLY A 92 -0.61 2.07 1.87
CA GLY A 92 -0.02 1.23 0.83
C GLY A 92 0.18 -0.23 1.24
N GLY A 93 -0.14 -0.63 2.47
CA GLY A 93 0.09 -1.98 3.00
C GLY A 93 1.33 -2.06 3.91
N PRO A 94 1.87 -3.25 4.15
CA PRO A 94 1.40 -4.55 3.66
C PRO A 94 0.03 -4.94 4.22
N TRP A 95 -0.82 -5.52 3.36
CA TRP A 95 -2.20 -5.84 3.69
C TRP A 95 -2.34 -7.25 4.27
N VAL A 96 -2.96 -7.35 5.44
CA VAL A 96 -3.23 -8.60 6.15
C VAL A 96 -4.71 -8.91 6.12
N HIS A 97 -5.07 -10.14 5.72
CA HIS A 97 -6.47 -10.56 5.65
C HIS A 97 -7.16 -10.57 7.02
N VAL A 98 -8.35 -9.97 7.09
CA VAL A 98 -9.22 -9.98 8.26
C VAL A 98 -10.08 -11.25 8.22
N LYS A 99 -9.64 -12.30 8.91
CA LYS A 99 -10.31 -13.62 8.89
C LYS A 99 -11.76 -13.59 9.38
N TYR A 100 -12.07 -12.76 10.36
CA TYR A 100 -13.39 -12.76 11.01
C TYR A 100 -14.02 -11.36 10.91
N HIS A 101 -15.24 -11.29 10.40
CA HIS A 101 -16.01 -10.04 10.32
C HIS A 101 -16.15 -9.34 11.68
N LYS A 102 -16.27 -10.10 12.77
CA LYS A 102 -16.31 -9.55 14.14
C LYS A 102 -15.05 -8.78 14.56
N SER A 103 -13.92 -9.01 13.89
CA SER A 103 -12.65 -8.30 14.13
C SER A 103 -12.59 -6.93 13.46
N LEU A 104 -13.55 -6.60 12.59
CA LEU A 104 -13.67 -5.27 12.02
C LEU A 104 -14.13 -4.27 13.10
N PRO A 105 -13.66 -3.01 13.01
CA PRO A 105 -14.22 -1.92 13.81
C PRO A 105 -15.74 -1.78 13.63
N PRO A 106 -16.47 -1.36 14.67
CA PRO A 106 -17.93 -1.23 14.60
C PRO A 106 -18.43 -0.40 13.42
N GLY A 107 -17.73 0.68 13.06
CA GLY A 107 -18.06 1.54 11.93
C GLY A 107 -18.01 0.85 10.57
N LEU A 108 -17.14 -0.14 10.38
CA LEU A 108 -17.05 -0.93 9.16
C LEU A 108 -17.95 -2.17 9.22
N ARG A 109 -18.07 -2.77 10.39
CA ARG A 109 -18.85 -4.01 10.61
C ARG A 109 -20.36 -3.81 10.48
N LYS A 110 -20.86 -2.63 10.90
CA LYS A 110 -22.31 -2.34 10.95
C LYS A 110 -22.93 -2.15 9.58
N TYR A 111 -22.16 -1.71 8.59
CA TYR A 111 -22.66 -1.33 7.27
C TYR A 111 -22.14 -2.29 6.19
N LYS A 112 -23.00 -2.56 5.19
CA LYS A 112 -22.57 -3.22 3.96
C LYS A 112 -21.66 -2.28 3.17
N ILE A 113 -20.76 -2.84 2.35
CA ILE A 113 -19.80 -2.04 1.57
C ILE A 113 -20.51 -1.03 0.65
N GLN A 114 -21.66 -1.38 0.06
CA GLN A 114 -22.45 -0.50 -0.78
C GLN A 114 -22.96 0.74 -0.01
N GLN A 115 -23.33 0.56 1.25
CA GLN A 115 -23.73 1.68 2.12
C GLN A 115 -22.55 2.59 2.44
N LEU A 116 -21.37 2.00 2.69
CA LEU A 116 -20.15 2.78 2.91
C LEU A 116 -19.76 3.58 1.65
N HIS A 117 -19.92 3.01 0.47
CA HIS A 117 -19.73 3.72 -0.80
C HIS A 117 -20.75 4.85 -0.97
N THR A 118 -22.03 4.62 -0.67
CA THR A 118 -23.05 5.67 -0.72
C THR A 118 -22.70 6.84 0.22
N PHE A 119 -22.25 6.56 1.44
CA PHE A 119 -21.81 7.60 2.38
C PHE A 119 -20.58 8.35 1.85
N ARG A 120 -19.59 7.62 1.29
CA ARG A 120 -18.41 8.21 0.66
C ARG A 120 -18.80 9.16 -0.48
N ASP A 121 -19.61 8.68 -1.42
CA ASP A 121 -19.96 9.43 -2.62
C ASP A 121 -20.72 10.71 -2.29
N ARG A 122 -21.63 10.64 -1.31
CA ARG A 122 -22.33 11.83 -0.79
C ARG A 122 -21.37 12.84 -0.17
N GLU A 123 -20.47 12.37 0.71
CA GLU A 123 -19.53 13.25 1.39
C GLU A 123 -18.46 13.79 0.43
N PHE A 124 -18.04 12.99 -0.54
CA PHE A 124 -17.11 13.43 -1.58
C PHE A 124 -17.70 14.50 -2.48
N ASN A 125 -18.97 14.41 -2.86
CA ASN A 125 -19.65 15.47 -3.60
C ASN A 125 -19.68 16.76 -2.78
N ASN A 126 -20.04 16.69 -1.50
CA ASN A 126 -19.99 17.82 -0.58
C ASN A 126 -18.58 18.43 -0.48
N TYR A 127 -17.54 17.60 -0.38
CA TYR A 127 -16.12 18.02 -0.38
C TYR A 127 -15.77 18.77 -1.67
N ARG A 128 -16.14 18.24 -2.83
CA ARG A 128 -15.88 18.85 -4.14
C ARG A 128 -16.62 20.18 -4.35
N GLU A 129 -17.88 20.25 -3.97
CA GLU A 129 -18.70 21.46 -4.12
C GLU A 129 -18.20 22.63 -3.29
N HIS A 130 -17.67 22.35 -2.11
CA HIS A 130 -17.20 23.38 -1.18
C HIS A 130 -15.72 23.70 -1.29
N GLY A 131 -14.90 22.79 -1.82
CA GLY A 131 -13.44 22.96 -1.96
C GLY A 131 -12.79 23.46 -0.67
N SER A 132 -12.11 24.62 -0.72
CA SER A 132 -11.45 25.22 0.45
C SER A 132 -12.39 25.66 1.57
N ARG A 133 -13.71 25.73 1.32
CA ARG A 133 -14.74 26.05 2.32
C ARG A 133 -15.36 24.83 2.96
N TYR A 134 -14.91 23.62 2.58
CA TYR A 134 -15.38 22.38 3.19
C TYR A 134 -15.07 22.37 4.69
N LYS A 135 -16.13 22.17 5.50
CA LYS A 135 -16.04 22.17 6.97
C LYS A 135 -15.98 20.77 7.58
N GLY A 136 -16.08 19.73 6.77
CA GLY A 136 -15.95 18.35 7.22
C GLY A 136 -14.53 18.01 7.65
N ARG A 137 -14.39 16.97 8.46
CA ARG A 137 -13.06 16.48 8.88
C ARG A 137 -12.39 15.77 7.71
N HIS A 138 -11.18 16.17 7.40
CA HIS A 138 -10.35 15.54 6.37
C HIS A 138 -8.87 15.67 6.73
N PHE A 139 -8.03 14.84 6.14
CA PHE A 139 -6.57 14.91 6.23
C PHE A 139 -5.94 14.19 5.04
N ILE A 140 -4.68 14.52 4.73
CA ILE A 140 -3.88 13.77 3.77
C ILE A 140 -3.22 12.61 4.52
N ALA A 141 -3.35 11.38 4.00
CA ALA A 141 -2.75 10.21 4.63
C ALA A 141 -1.22 10.35 4.67
N GLU A 142 -0.62 10.10 5.82
CA GLU A 142 0.83 10.08 5.97
C GLU A 142 1.36 8.64 5.81
N GLU A 143 2.44 8.49 5.04
CA GLU A 143 3.18 7.23 5.02
C GLU A 143 3.99 7.13 6.32
N LYS A 144 3.68 6.17 7.17
CA LYS A 144 4.49 5.90 8.36
C LYS A 144 5.83 5.26 7.94
N HIS A 145 6.74 6.08 7.43
CA HIS A 145 8.16 5.72 7.46
C HIS A 145 8.57 5.67 8.93
N GLY A 146 9.11 4.52 9.36
CA GLY A 146 9.45 4.23 10.74
C GLY A 146 10.04 5.43 11.48
N HIS A 147 9.35 5.89 12.51
CA HIS A 147 9.75 7.02 13.34
C HIS A 147 11.15 6.80 13.92
N LYS A 148 12.14 7.51 13.37
CA LYS A 148 13.28 7.94 14.16
C LYS A 148 12.74 9.02 15.10
N SER A 149 12.51 8.66 16.35
CA SER A 149 12.24 9.55 17.45
C SER A 149 13.31 10.64 17.49
N LYS A 150 13.00 11.85 17.00
CA LYS A 150 13.79 13.04 17.29
C LYS A 150 13.39 13.47 18.69
N GLY A 151 14.30 13.24 19.64
CA GLY A 151 14.18 13.68 21.01
C GLY A 151 13.84 15.18 21.05
N HIS A 152 12.81 15.50 21.81
CA HIS A 152 12.47 16.85 22.18
C HIS A 152 13.62 17.39 23.03
N SER A 153 14.37 18.33 22.46
CA SER A 153 15.37 19.10 23.19
C SER A 153 14.60 20.10 24.04
N GLU A 154 14.53 19.82 25.33
CA GLU A 154 13.95 20.65 26.37
C GLU A 154 14.79 21.95 26.46
N LYS A 155 14.27 23.06 25.94
CA LYS A 155 14.86 24.39 26.15
C LYS A 155 14.62 24.82 27.59
N GLY A 156 15.68 24.73 28.39
CA GLY A 156 15.72 25.23 29.75
C GLY A 156 15.27 26.68 29.86
N HIS A 157 14.27 26.90 30.66
CA HIS A 157 13.79 28.21 31.08
C HIS A 157 14.80 28.84 32.04
N LYS A 158 15.58 29.81 31.58
CA LYS A 158 16.38 30.67 32.43
C LYS A 158 15.45 31.60 33.22
N LYS A 159 15.24 31.31 34.50
CA LYS A 159 14.69 32.26 35.46
C LYS A 159 15.71 33.36 35.72
N ASN A 160 15.46 34.56 35.24
CA ASN A 160 16.13 35.78 35.69
C ASN A 160 15.58 36.17 37.06
N GLY A 161 16.35 35.89 38.12
CA GLY A 161 16.14 36.45 39.45
C GLY A 161 16.61 37.90 39.47
N LYS A 162 15.67 38.83 39.62
CA LYS A 162 15.98 40.25 39.83
C LYS A 162 16.10 40.48 41.36
N GLY A 163 17.32 40.62 41.83
CA GLY A 163 17.60 41.03 43.18
C GLY A 163 17.16 42.47 43.41
N LYS A 164 16.48 42.71 44.47
CA LYS A 164 16.18 44.03 45.01
C LYS A 164 17.06 44.21 46.25
N ARG A 165 17.97 45.20 46.17
CA ARG A 165 18.68 45.73 47.33
C ARG A 165 17.88 46.91 47.84
N ASP A 166 17.67 46.90 49.11
CA ASP A 166 17.83 48.04 50.03
C ASP A 166 18.20 47.48 51.35
#